data_926827c4b13b2d3c73e61b0d50c49bc5
#
_entry.id   926827c4b13b2d3c73e61b0d50c49bc5
#
_cell.length_a   1.000
_cell.length_b   1.000
_cell.length_c   1.000
_cell.angle_alpha   90.00
_cell.angle_beta   90.00
_cell.angle_gamma   90.00
#
_symmetry.space_group_name_H-M   'P 1'
#
loop_
_entity.id
_entity.type
_entity.pdbx_description
1 polymer ?
#
loop_
_entity_poly.entity_id
_entity_poly.type
_entity_poly.pdbx_seq_one_letter_code
_entity_poly.pdbx_strand_id
1 'polypeptide(L)'
;MSQIRLGASKTFSVADGVSIKARREDDKWGEFNEDWGFRIHDIPEEFRTDLKKKNYDLAKKEEKEKKIVLESMPYNVVIEPTNICNLQCPLCSTGISAETRKKGILESQNFKKIIDEMKDYVLQLSLQNWGEATLVKKLPEMIKYASDNGIFTRLSTNFSIKYDNDFLNQLMKSGLGILVIDLDGTDQATYEKYRVSGNLELVLENTRKAVKIKKDNSLKFPRIQTRMLIMRHNEHQVDQFRKISKELQVDEMEVGNIQINPNTAKQWLPKDKEFVYETYFKERKVTPCHWPWSGMTINWDGGVSPCCIVDDEKSDFGNIFEQGIKKLWNNEFYRSSRSVFSKENDGSEFTICHLCKNDTHNPNLVRIGNTFSITSNKNVKIRSK
;
A
#
# COMPACT_ATOMS: atom_id res chain seq x y z
N MET A 1 11.09 18.07 -29.14
CA MET A 1 9.94 17.34 -28.58
C MET A 1 10.49 16.24 -27.69
N SER A 2 10.59 16.50 -26.39
CA SER A 2 11.07 15.51 -25.42
C SER A 2 9.97 14.47 -25.20
N GLN A 3 10.24 13.23 -25.56
CA GLN A 3 9.37 12.11 -25.23
C GLN A 3 9.29 11.97 -23.70
N ILE A 4 8.12 12.23 -23.16
CA ILE A 4 7.82 12.04 -21.74
C ILE A 4 7.63 10.53 -21.52
N ARG A 5 8.60 9.89 -20.87
CA ARG A 5 8.46 8.48 -20.44
C ARG A 5 7.75 8.44 -19.09
N LEU A 6 6.66 7.70 -19.04
CA LEU A 6 5.82 7.58 -17.85
C LEU A 6 6.15 6.32 -17.07
N GLY A 7 6.67 6.48 -15.87
CA GLY A 7 6.65 5.43 -14.84
C GLY A 7 5.34 5.48 -14.05
N ALA A 8 4.99 4.46 -13.41
CA ALA A 8 3.84 4.02 -12.61
C ALA A 8 2.66 4.95 -12.22
N SER A 9 2.75 6.27 -12.15
CA SER A 9 1.58 7.17 -11.96
C SER A 9 1.88 8.60 -12.38
N LYS A 10 0.88 9.34 -12.85
CA LYS A 10 0.96 10.77 -13.18
C LYS A 10 0.18 11.61 -12.19
N THR A 11 0.77 12.70 -11.71
CA THR A 11 0.06 13.76 -10.98
C THR A 11 0.11 15.05 -11.80
N PHE A 12 -1.03 15.63 -12.10
CA PHE A 12 -1.14 16.90 -12.81
C PHE A 12 -1.77 17.93 -11.88
N SER A 13 -1.25 19.14 -11.84
CA SER A 13 -1.92 20.25 -11.20
C SER A 13 -2.97 20.82 -12.16
N VAL A 14 -4.21 20.93 -11.72
CA VAL A 14 -5.28 21.60 -12.48
C VAL A 14 -5.51 22.96 -11.84
N ALA A 15 -5.74 24.00 -12.66
CA ALA A 15 -5.89 25.40 -12.25
C ALA A 15 -7.01 25.67 -11.21
N ASP A 16 -7.85 24.69 -10.89
CA ASP A 16 -9.01 24.81 -10.02
C ASP A 16 -8.85 24.07 -8.66
N GLY A 17 -7.62 23.86 -8.17
CA GLY A 17 -7.37 23.31 -6.82
C GLY A 17 -7.38 21.79 -6.70
N VAL A 18 -7.64 21.04 -7.78
CA VAL A 18 -7.49 19.58 -7.80
C VAL A 18 -6.10 19.22 -8.33
N SER A 19 -5.28 18.54 -7.55
CA SER A 19 -3.98 18.07 -8.02
C SER A 19 -4.09 16.69 -8.66
N ILE A 20 -3.56 16.55 -9.88
CA ILE A 20 -3.44 15.28 -10.59
C ILE A 20 -2.01 14.81 -10.44
N LYS A 21 -1.79 13.63 -9.83
CA LYS A 21 -0.44 13.10 -9.61
C LYS A 21 -0.07 12.08 -10.71
N ALA A 22 1.01 12.36 -11.43
CA ALA A 22 1.61 11.43 -12.39
C ALA A 22 3.05 11.11 -12.01
N ARG A 23 3.47 9.88 -12.04
CA ARG A 23 4.87 9.49 -11.90
C ARG A 23 5.60 9.69 -13.23
N ARG A 24 6.73 10.39 -13.22
CA ARG A 24 7.69 10.48 -14.32
C ARG A 24 9.03 9.92 -13.88
N GLU A 25 9.74 9.24 -14.79
CA GLU A 25 11.09 8.71 -14.53
C GLU A 25 12.17 9.80 -14.50
N ASP A 26 11.91 10.96 -15.06
CA ASP A 26 12.86 12.04 -15.31
C ASP A 26 12.74 13.25 -14.39
N ASP A 27 11.72 13.32 -13.55
CA ASP A 27 11.73 14.25 -12.42
C ASP A 27 12.70 13.70 -11.36
N LYS A 28 13.41 14.57 -10.63
CA LYS A 28 14.33 14.20 -9.53
C LYS A 28 13.59 13.50 -8.35
N TRP A 29 12.92 12.44 -8.66
CA TRP A 29 12.02 11.66 -7.82
C TRP A 29 12.72 10.46 -7.16
N GLY A 30 14.03 10.52 -6.95
CA GLY A 30 14.78 9.45 -6.30
C GLY A 30 14.22 9.02 -4.94
N GLU A 31 13.38 9.85 -4.33
CA GLU A 31 12.72 9.55 -3.06
C GLU A 31 11.31 8.97 -3.22
N PHE A 32 10.76 8.98 -4.43
CA PHE A 32 9.33 8.67 -4.64
C PHE A 32 9.02 7.28 -5.15
N ASN A 33 9.88 6.72 -6.00
CA ASN A 33 9.57 5.49 -6.72
C ASN A 33 9.56 4.24 -5.86
N GLU A 34 9.95 4.36 -4.61
CA GLU A 34 10.40 3.20 -3.88
C GLU A 34 9.53 2.87 -2.68
N ASP A 35 8.77 3.84 -2.15
CA ASP A 35 8.11 3.69 -0.86
C ASP A 35 6.60 3.45 -0.93
N TRP A 36 6.09 2.76 -1.94
CA TRP A 36 4.69 2.33 -2.02
C TRP A 36 3.67 3.41 -1.65
N GLY A 37 3.90 4.64 -2.13
CA GLY A 37 3.05 5.80 -1.87
C GLY A 37 3.44 6.62 -0.63
N PHE A 38 4.56 6.29 0.03
CA PHE A 38 5.14 7.15 1.04
C PHE A 38 5.84 8.35 0.40
N ARG A 39 5.54 9.53 0.91
CA ARG A 39 6.21 10.79 0.57
C ARG A 39 6.35 11.63 1.82
N ILE A 40 7.53 11.86 2.28
CA ILE A 40 7.74 12.68 3.48
C ILE A 40 7.16 14.09 3.32
N HIS A 41 7.18 14.64 2.10
CA HIS A 41 6.64 15.97 1.81
C HIS A 41 5.10 16.03 1.86
N ASP A 42 4.41 14.89 1.67
CA ASP A 42 2.96 14.80 1.79
C ASP A 42 2.49 14.74 3.24
N ILE A 43 3.41 14.47 4.19
CA ILE A 43 3.13 14.41 5.61
C ILE A 43 3.23 15.82 6.19
N PRO A 44 2.17 16.36 6.80
CA PRO A 44 2.21 17.69 7.39
C PRO A 44 3.26 17.82 8.51
N GLU A 45 3.80 19.03 8.69
CA GLU A 45 4.89 19.29 9.63
C GLU A 45 4.52 18.90 11.07
N GLU A 46 3.24 19.07 11.45
CA GLU A 46 2.74 18.69 12.76
C GLU A 46 2.90 17.19 13.10
N PHE A 47 3.06 16.33 12.08
CA PHE A 47 3.32 14.88 12.25
C PHE A 47 4.82 14.53 12.16
N ARG A 48 5.67 15.49 11.80
CA ARG A 48 7.12 15.30 11.61
C ARG A 48 7.93 15.85 12.79
N THR A 49 7.76 15.23 13.98
CA THR A 49 8.54 15.62 15.17
C THR A 49 10.04 15.47 14.93
N ASP A 50 10.87 16.15 15.72
CA ASP A 50 12.33 16.07 15.61
C ASP A 50 12.84 14.62 15.78
N LEU A 51 12.21 13.84 16.67
CA LEU A 51 12.55 12.43 16.87
C LEU A 51 12.27 11.60 15.60
N LYS A 52 11.13 11.80 14.97
CA LYS A 52 10.75 11.11 13.72
C LYS A 52 11.65 11.53 12.55
N LYS A 53 12.01 12.83 12.44
CA LYS A 53 12.95 13.32 11.43
C LYS A 53 14.33 12.68 11.61
N LYS A 54 14.86 12.67 12.84
CA LYS A 54 16.14 12.02 13.14
C LYS A 54 16.13 10.53 12.80
N ASN A 55 15.02 9.83 13.15
CA ASN A 55 14.87 8.41 12.81
C ASN A 55 14.83 8.19 11.29
N TYR A 56 14.10 9.03 10.55
CA TYR A 56 14.04 8.96 9.09
C TYR A 56 15.40 9.19 8.43
N ASP A 57 16.13 10.25 8.84
CA ASP A 57 17.45 10.55 8.31
C ASP A 57 18.45 9.42 8.59
N LEU A 58 18.39 8.84 9.80
CA LEU A 58 19.20 7.68 10.16
C LEU A 58 18.85 6.47 9.29
N ALA A 59 17.56 6.17 9.10
CA ALA A 59 17.11 5.07 8.26
C ALA A 59 17.59 5.23 6.80
N LYS A 60 17.50 6.43 6.24
CA LYS A 60 18.01 6.73 4.88
C LYS A 60 19.52 6.58 4.77
N LYS A 61 20.26 6.98 5.81
CA LYS A 61 21.71 6.76 5.90
C LYS A 61 22.04 5.26 5.93
N GLU A 62 21.38 4.50 6.80
CA GLU A 62 21.59 3.06 6.96
C GLU A 62 21.20 2.29 5.70
N GLU A 63 20.13 2.69 5.01
CA GLU A 63 19.75 2.15 3.70
C GLU A 63 20.83 2.39 2.64
N LYS A 64 21.37 3.62 2.56
CA LYS A 64 22.45 3.98 1.62
C LYS A 64 23.71 3.17 1.89
N GLU A 65 24.05 2.96 3.16
CA GLU A 65 25.19 2.15 3.62
C GLU A 65 24.92 0.64 3.52
N LYS A 66 23.67 0.23 3.24
CA LYS A 66 23.22 -1.17 3.20
C LYS A 66 23.52 -1.92 4.51
N LYS A 67 23.35 -1.24 5.65
CA LYS A 67 23.52 -1.86 6.96
C LYS A 67 22.56 -3.02 7.16
N ILE A 68 23.02 -4.08 7.81
CA ILE A 68 22.23 -5.27 8.13
C ILE A 68 21.52 -5.12 9.47
N VAL A 69 22.23 -4.60 10.46
CA VAL A 69 21.70 -4.27 11.78
C VAL A 69 21.44 -2.78 11.85
N LEU A 70 20.21 -2.38 12.16
CA LEU A 70 19.77 -1.00 12.15
C LEU A 70 19.61 -0.45 13.58
N GLU A 71 20.00 0.80 13.75
CA GLU A 71 19.66 1.60 14.94
C GLU A 71 18.33 2.34 14.74
N SER A 72 18.01 2.65 13.46
CA SER A 72 16.73 3.24 13.09
C SER A 72 15.57 2.24 13.23
N MET A 73 14.37 2.79 13.36
CA MET A 73 13.11 2.04 13.38
C MET A 73 12.32 2.25 12.08
N PRO A 74 11.38 1.36 11.71
CA PRO A 74 10.57 1.55 10.51
C PRO A 74 9.76 2.85 10.61
N TYR A 75 9.77 3.64 9.53
CA TYR A 75 9.07 4.92 9.48
C TYR A 75 7.80 4.89 8.62
N ASN A 76 7.64 3.86 7.79
CA ASN A 76 6.48 3.63 6.93
C ASN A 76 5.90 2.25 7.23
N VAL A 77 4.76 2.19 7.89
CA VAL A 77 4.19 0.93 8.36
C VAL A 77 2.84 0.68 7.69
N VAL A 78 2.61 -0.57 7.32
CA VAL A 78 1.30 -1.06 6.88
C VAL A 78 0.73 -1.93 7.99
N ILE A 79 -0.48 -1.64 8.43
CA ILE A 79 -1.25 -2.51 9.32
C ILE A 79 -2.50 -2.95 8.57
N GLU A 80 -2.75 -4.24 8.54
CA GLU A 80 -3.97 -4.83 8.01
C GLU A 80 -5.03 -4.92 9.10
N PRO A 81 -6.09 -4.09 9.06
CA PRO A 81 -7.18 -4.21 10.05
C PRO A 81 -8.00 -5.49 9.89
N THR A 82 -8.05 -6.04 8.67
CA THR A 82 -8.71 -7.30 8.33
C THR A 82 -8.26 -7.78 6.95
N ASN A 83 -8.24 -9.09 6.74
CA ASN A 83 -8.10 -9.70 5.41
C ASN A 83 -9.44 -10.18 4.83
N ILE A 84 -10.57 -9.75 5.40
CA ILE A 84 -11.90 -9.98 4.85
C ILE A 84 -12.21 -8.85 3.86
N CYS A 85 -12.75 -9.19 2.69
CA CYS A 85 -13.18 -8.22 1.68
C CYS A 85 -14.57 -8.58 1.17
N ASN A 86 -15.34 -7.58 0.79
CA ASN A 86 -16.65 -7.73 0.15
C ASN A 86 -16.57 -7.90 -1.38
N LEU A 87 -15.38 -7.73 -1.99
CA LEU A 87 -15.18 -7.85 -3.43
C LEU A 87 -14.36 -9.10 -3.79
N GLN A 88 -14.47 -9.50 -5.08
CA GLN A 88 -13.79 -10.66 -5.66
C GLN A 88 -12.90 -10.26 -6.85
N CYS A 89 -12.02 -9.27 -6.61
CA CYS A 89 -11.13 -8.77 -7.66
C CYS A 89 -10.19 -9.86 -8.19
N PRO A 90 -10.15 -10.13 -9.52
CA PRO A 90 -9.47 -11.31 -10.08
C PRO A 90 -7.94 -11.27 -10.02
N LEU A 91 -7.34 -10.13 -9.68
CA LEU A 91 -5.89 -9.98 -9.50
C LEU A 91 -5.50 -9.75 -8.04
N CYS A 92 -6.42 -9.96 -7.11
CA CYS A 92 -6.19 -9.83 -5.67
C CYS A 92 -6.25 -11.22 -5.02
N SER A 93 -5.28 -11.54 -4.19
CA SER A 93 -5.22 -12.81 -3.46
C SER A 93 -6.51 -13.08 -2.66
N THR A 94 -6.96 -12.07 -1.93
CA THR A 94 -8.23 -12.10 -1.20
C THR A 94 -9.43 -12.31 -2.12
N GLY A 95 -9.45 -11.61 -3.25
CA GLY A 95 -10.57 -11.68 -4.20
C GLY A 95 -10.73 -13.05 -4.86
N ILE A 96 -9.65 -13.79 -5.05
CA ILE A 96 -9.64 -15.16 -5.60
C ILE A 96 -9.48 -16.25 -4.52
N SER A 97 -9.56 -15.87 -3.24
CA SER A 97 -9.42 -16.79 -2.09
C SER A 97 -8.13 -17.62 -2.11
N ALA A 98 -7.02 -17.00 -2.51
CA ALA A 98 -5.71 -17.65 -2.61
C ALA A 98 -4.82 -17.44 -1.39
N GLU A 99 -5.26 -16.67 -0.38
CA GLU A 99 -4.48 -16.44 0.84
C GLU A 99 -4.36 -17.71 1.67
N THR A 100 -3.20 -17.87 2.29
CA THR A 100 -2.94 -18.98 3.23
C THR A 100 -3.33 -18.63 4.67
N ARG A 101 -3.40 -17.33 4.98
CA ARG A 101 -3.76 -16.79 6.30
C ARG A 101 -5.25 -16.93 6.57
N LYS A 102 -5.63 -17.35 7.77
CA LYS A 102 -7.04 -17.39 8.21
C LYS A 102 -7.69 -16.01 8.11
N LYS A 103 -9.01 -15.99 7.86
CA LYS A 103 -9.77 -14.75 7.86
C LYS A 103 -9.96 -14.24 9.28
N GLY A 104 -9.76 -12.94 9.48
CA GLY A 104 -9.90 -12.33 10.79
C GLY A 104 -9.87 -10.81 10.80
N ILE A 105 -9.99 -10.27 12.00
CA ILE A 105 -10.03 -8.83 12.27
C ILE A 105 -9.06 -8.53 13.40
N LEU A 106 -8.25 -7.49 13.25
CA LEU A 106 -7.35 -7.00 14.28
C LEU A 106 -8.14 -6.38 15.44
N GLU A 107 -7.93 -6.88 16.63
CA GLU A 107 -8.54 -6.34 17.83
C GLU A 107 -8.04 -4.92 18.15
N SER A 108 -8.95 -4.01 18.50
CA SER A 108 -8.62 -2.59 18.77
C SER A 108 -7.57 -2.43 19.88
N GLN A 109 -7.59 -3.30 20.91
CA GLN A 109 -6.57 -3.26 21.96
C GLN A 109 -5.17 -3.66 21.45
N ASN A 110 -5.10 -4.64 20.57
CA ASN A 110 -3.84 -5.06 19.95
C ASN A 110 -3.31 -3.98 19.02
N PHE A 111 -4.19 -3.34 18.25
CA PHE A 111 -3.82 -2.17 17.45
C PHE A 111 -3.20 -1.06 18.32
N LYS A 112 -3.83 -0.71 19.45
CA LYS A 112 -3.33 0.33 20.36
C LYS A 112 -1.93 -0.02 20.90
N LYS A 113 -1.68 -1.29 21.27
CA LYS A 113 -0.34 -1.74 21.70
C LYS A 113 0.71 -1.55 20.60
N ILE A 114 0.37 -1.89 19.35
CA ILE A 114 1.26 -1.67 18.21
C ILE A 114 1.58 -0.17 18.06
N ILE A 115 0.56 0.69 18.12
CA ILE A 115 0.75 2.15 18.02
C ILE A 115 1.66 2.67 19.13
N ASP A 116 1.45 2.23 20.37
CA ASP A 116 2.26 2.67 21.51
C ASP A 116 3.75 2.33 21.37
N GLU A 117 4.07 1.20 20.73
CA GLU A 117 5.46 0.82 20.47
C GLU A 117 6.13 1.62 19.35
N MET A 118 5.34 2.20 18.41
CA MET A 118 5.89 2.79 17.18
C MET A 118 5.67 4.30 17.03
N LYS A 119 4.83 4.91 17.85
CA LYS A 119 4.41 6.32 17.69
C LYS A 119 5.54 7.35 17.59
N ASP A 120 6.69 7.04 18.19
CA ASP A 120 7.84 7.93 18.19
C ASP A 120 8.68 7.88 16.90
N TYR A 121 8.45 6.88 16.04
CA TYR A 121 9.28 6.61 14.87
C TYR A 121 8.49 6.67 13.56
N VAL A 122 7.24 6.19 13.59
CA VAL A 122 6.42 6.06 12.38
C VAL A 122 5.92 7.43 11.94
N LEU A 123 6.23 7.75 10.70
CA LEU A 123 5.75 8.94 10.01
C LEU A 123 4.40 8.67 9.35
N GLN A 124 4.27 7.55 8.64
CA GLN A 124 3.04 7.17 7.95
C GLN A 124 2.60 5.76 8.33
N LEU A 125 1.33 5.63 8.62
CA LEU A 125 0.65 4.36 8.82
C LEU A 125 -0.41 4.17 7.73
N SER A 126 -0.27 3.12 6.94
CA SER A 126 -1.29 2.72 5.96
C SER A 126 -2.17 1.62 6.55
N LEU A 127 -3.48 1.89 6.65
CA LEU A 127 -4.48 0.96 7.19
C LEU A 127 -5.17 0.22 6.04
N GLN A 128 -4.43 -0.65 5.42
CA GLN A 128 -4.87 -1.46 4.27
C GLN A 128 -3.88 -2.60 4.08
N ASN A 129 -4.25 -3.67 3.47
CA ASN A 129 -3.39 -4.67 2.86
C ASN A 129 -4.24 -5.57 1.95
N TRP A 130 -4.66 -6.74 2.43
CA TRP A 130 -5.38 -7.73 1.64
C TRP A 130 -6.89 -7.68 1.79
N GLY A 131 -7.43 -7.08 2.82
CA GLY A 131 -8.86 -6.95 3.08
C GLY A 131 -9.44 -5.59 2.70
N GLU A 132 -10.71 -5.39 3.05
CA GLU A 132 -11.37 -4.08 3.01
C GLU A 132 -11.49 -3.55 4.45
N ALA A 133 -10.63 -2.62 4.80
CA ALA A 133 -10.50 -2.10 6.17
C ALA A 133 -11.81 -1.47 6.70
N THR A 134 -12.62 -0.90 5.82
CA THR A 134 -13.90 -0.24 6.21
C THR A 134 -15.00 -1.22 6.63
N LEU A 135 -14.78 -2.53 6.49
CA LEU A 135 -15.62 -3.55 7.12
C LEU A 135 -15.42 -3.62 8.64
N VAL A 136 -14.31 -3.09 9.15
CA VAL A 136 -14.01 -3.07 10.59
C VAL A 136 -14.75 -1.91 11.25
N LYS A 137 -15.79 -2.20 12.00
CA LYS A 137 -16.64 -1.17 12.66
C LYS A 137 -15.84 -0.21 13.54
N LYS A 138 -14.77 -0.67 14.18
CA LYS A 138 -13.88 0.13 15.04
C LYS A 138 -12.75 0.85 14.28
N LEU A 139 -12.73 0.80 12.95
CA LEU A 139 -11.69 1.46 12.16
C LEU A 139 -11.57 2.97 12.45
N PRO A 140 -12.66 3.76 12.57
CA PRO A 140 -12.55 5.17 12.92
C PRO A 140 -11.89 5.42 14.29
N GLU A 141 -12.15 4.56 15.29
CA GLU A 141 -11.50 4.62 16.60
C GLU A 141 -10.01 4.30 16.51
N MET A 142 -9.62 3.29 15.72
CA MET A 142 -8.23 2.93 15.47
C MET A 142 -7.47 4.09 14.80
N ILE A 143 -8.05 4.69 13.77
CA ILE A 143 -7.46 5.83 13.07
C ILE A 143 -7.29 7.01 14.03
N LYS A 144 -8.34 7.31 14.81
CA LYS A 144 -8.28 8.39 15.79
C LYS A 144 -7.15 8.17 16.79
N TYR A 145 -7.00 6.95 17.29
CA TYR A 145 -5.93 6.64 18.23
C TYR A 145 -4.54 6.85 17.62
N ALA A 146 -4.32 6.42 16.38
CA ALA A 146 -3.05 6.64 15.69
C ALA A 146 -2.79 8.14 15.44
N SER A 147 -3.80 8.88 14.99
CA SER A 147 -3.70 10.32 14.73
C SER A 147 -3.44 11.12 16.00
N ASP A 148 -4.15 10.82 17.11
CA ASP A 148 -3.95 11.47 18.42
C ASP A 148 -2.53 11.21 18.98
N ASN A 149 -1.88 10.10 18.55
CA ASN A 149 -0.49 9.80 18.87
C ASN A 149 0.50 10.31 17.80
N GLY A 150 0.09 11.26 16.97
CA GLY A 150 0.96 11.97 16.03
C GLY A 150 1.40 11.15 14.84
N ILE A 151 0.68 10.09 14.45
CA ILE A 151 0.97 9.30 13.26
C ILE A 151 0.06 9.74 12.10
N PHE A 152 0.65 10.10 10.97
CA PHE A 152 -0.11 10.43 9.76
C PHE A 152 -0.67 9.16 9.13
N THR A 153 -1.99 9.08 8.97
CA THR A 153 -2.67 7.86 8.54
C THR A 153 -3.14 7.94 7.10
N ARG A 154 -3.08 6.82 6.40
CA ARG A 154 -3.58 6.63 5.04
C ARG A 154 -4.50 5.41 5.00
N LEU A 155 -5.63 5.52 4.33
CA LEU A 155 -6.57 4.45 4.07
C LEU A 155 -6.84 4.36 2.58
N SER A 156 -6.74 3.16 1.98
CA SER A 156 -7.29 2.87 0.66
C SER A 156 -8.48 1.94 0.82
N THR A 157 -9.56 2.22 0.11
CA THR A 157 -10.81 1.47 0.20
C THR A 157 -11.48 1.33 -1.16
N ASN A 158 -12.16 0.21 -1.36
CA ASN A 158 -13.03 0.06 -2.52
C ASN A 158 -14.32 0.89 -2.42
N PHE A 159 -14.67 1.33 -1.21
CA PHE A 159 -15.80 2.19 -0.87
C PHE A 159 -17.18 1.71 -1.38
N SER A 160 -17.26 0.46 -1.85
CA SER A 160 -18.47 -0.19 -2.37
C SER A 160 -19.22 -0.96 -1.26
N ILE A 161 -19.54 -0.26 -0.18
CA ILE A 161 -20.24 -0.78 1.00
C ILE A 161 -21.33 0.19 1.36
N LYS A 162 -22.48 -0.32 1.79
CA LYS A 162 -23.54 0.52 2.33
C LYS A 162 -23.19 0.91 3.77
N TYR A 163 -22.59 2.08 3.91
CA TYR A 163 -22.30 2.63 5.23
C TYR A 163 -23.53 3.30 5.84
N ASP A 164 -23.66 3.23 7.17
CA ASP A 164 -24.52 4.16 7.89
C ASP A 164 -23.86 5.55 7.99
N ASN A 165 -24.69 6.56 8.26
CA ASN A 165 -24.19 7.93 8.32
C ASN A 165 -23.25 8.16 9.52
N ASP A 166 -23.40 7.40 10.58
CA ASP A 166 -22.57 7.52 11.78
C ASP A 166 -21.15 7.05 11.51
N PHE A 167 -20.98 5.89 10.87
CA PHE A 167 -19.66 5.37 10.48
C PHE A 167 -18.91 6.35 9.59
N LEU A 168 -19.56 6.89 8.53
CA LEU A 168 -18.90 7.85 7.64
C LEU A 168 -18.52 9.14 8.38
N ASN A 169 -19.39 9.67 9.25
CA ASN A 169 -19.06 10.83 10.07
C ASN A 169 -17.87 10.56 10.99
N GLN A 170 -17.86 9.43 11.69
CA GLN A 170 -16.74 9.04 12.54
C GLN A 170 -15.44 8.86 11.74
N LEU A 171 -15.51 8.19 10.58
CA LEU A 171 -14.35 8.01 9.70
C LEU A 171 -13.77 9.35 9.25
N MET A 172 -14.60 10.26 8.78
CA MET A 172 -14.16 11.58 8.32
C MET A 172 -13.61 12.48 9.43
N LYS A 173 -14.09 12.31 10.67
CA LYS A 173 -13.65 13.08 11.84
C LYS A 173 -12.57 12.39 12.68
N SER A 174 -12.08 11.22 12.24
CA SER A 174 -11.11 10.40 12.97
C SER A 174 -9.68 10.96 12.98
N GLY A 175 -9.38 12.01 12.24
CA GLY A 175 -8.02 12.47 12.01
C GLY A 175 -7.28 11.70 10.90
N LEU A 176 -8.02 10.93 10.07
CA LEU A 176 -7.47 10.29 8.88
C LEU A 176 -6.77 11.32 7.99
N GLY A 177 -5.51 11.08 7.62
CA GLY A 177 -4.73 12.00 6.80
C GLY A 177 -5.10 11.94 5.32
N ILE A 178 -5.19 10.73 4.75
CA ILE A 178 -5.53 10.52 3.33
C ILE A 178 -6.55 9.39 3.21
N LEU A 179 -7.66 9.67 2.51
CA LEU A 179 -8.65 8.69 2.08
C LEU A 179 -8.52 8.46 0.58
N VAL A 180 -8.04 7.27 0.18
CA VAL A 180 -7.94 6.86 -1.21
C VAL A 180 -9.13 5.98 -1.57
N ILE A 181 -9.90 6.41 -2.55
CA ILE A 181 -11.08 5.73 -3.06
C ILE A 181 -10.75 5.13 -4.41
N ASP A 182 -10.80 3.80 -4.50
CA ASP A 182 -10.47 3.07 -5.73
C ASP A 182 -11.67 3.06 -6.69
N LEU A 183 -11.51 3.73 -7.84
CA LEU A 183 -12.52 3.92 -8.87
C LEU A 183 -12.02 3.39 -10.22
N ASP A 184 -12.02 2.06 -10.41
CA ASP A 184 -11.40 1.40 -11.56
C ASP A 184 -12.32 1.26 -12.79
N GLY A 185 -13.33 2.12 -12.88
CA GLY A 185 -14.24 2.25 -14.01
C GLY A 185 -15.18 3.43 -13.84
N THR A 186 -15.69 3.98 -14.94
CA THR A 186 -16.59 5.14 -14.95
C THR A 186 -18.03 4.81 -15.28
N ASP A 187 -18.30 3.55 -15.58
CA ASP A 187 -19.62 2.92 -15.66
C ASP A 187 -19.60 1.56 -14.98
N GLN A 188 -20.77 1.07 -14.57
CA GLN A 188 -20.89 -0.18 -13.81
C GLN A 188 -20.27 -1.37 -14.56
N ALA A 189 -20.50 -1.48 -15.86
CA ALA A 189 -20.03 -2.61 -16.65
C ALA A 189 -18.51 -2.70 -16.74
N THR A 190 -17.83 -1.53 -16.85
CA THR A 190 -16.38 -1.45 -16.83
C THR A 190 -15.82 -1.64 -15.43
N TYR A 191 -16.43 -1.01 -14.42
CA TYR A 191 -16.03 -1.10 -13.03
C TYR A 191 -16.06 -2.55 -12.52
N GLU A 192 -17.15 -3.26 -12.77
CA GLU A 192 -17.38 -4.62 -12.26
C GLU A 192 -16.47 -5.67 -12.93
N LYS A 193 -15.91 -5.40 -14.10
CA LYS A 193 -14.94 -6.31 -14.73
C LYS A 193 -13.74 -6.61 -13.84
N TYR A 194 -13.30 -5.63 -13.06
CA TYR A 194 -12.20 -5.79 -12.12
C TYR A 194 -12.68 -5.81 -10.66
N ARG A 195 -13.58 -4.92 -10.29
CA ARG A 195 -14.17 -4.84 -8.95
C ARG A 195 -15.40 -5.74 -8.86
N VAL A 196 -15.19 -7.06 -9.10
CA VAL A 196 -16.27 -8.06 -9.12
C VAL A 196 -17.07 -8.00 -7.81
N SER A 197 -18.40 -8.00 -7.94
CA SER A 197 -19.39 -7.75 -6.86
C SER A 197 -19.41 -6.32 -6.32
N GLY A 198 -18.72 -5.39 -6.97
CA GLY A 198 -18.73 -3.98 -6.58
C GLY A 198 -19.91 -3.22 -7.22
N ASN A 199 -20.36 -2.19 -6.53
CA ASN A 199 -21.41 -1.29 -6.97
C ASN A 199 -20.86 0.12 -7.12
N LEU A 200 -20.72 0.58 -8.36
CA LEU A 200 -20.15 1.88 -8.69
C LEU A 200 -20.98 3.05 -8.09
N GLU A 201 -22.31 2.97 -8.14
CA GLU A 201 -23.16 4.05 -7.62
C GLU A 201 -22.97 4.21 -6.10
N LEU A 202 -22.81 3.11 -5.34
CA LEU A 202 -22.45 3.20 -3.92
C LEU A 202 -21.11 3.91 -3.70
N VAL A 203 -20.10 3.63 -4.54
CA VAL A 203 -18.79 4.30 -4.44
C VAL A 203 -18.95 5.81 -4.66
N LEU A 204 -19.68 6.20 -5.71
CA LEU A 204 -19.92 7.60 -6.03
C LEU A 204 -20.75 8.31 -4.94
N GLU A 205 -21.81 7.67 -4.45
CA GLU A 205 -22.66 8.19 -3.37
C GLU A 205 -21.85 8.39 -2.07
N ASN A 206 -21.08 7.38 -1.65
CA ASN A 206 -20.25 7.45 -0.46
C ASN A 206 -19.17 8.54 -0.60
N THR A 207 -18.60 8.70 -1.79
CA THR A 207 -17.64 9.77 -2.06
C THR A 207 -18.28 11.14 -1.94
N ARG A 208 -19.48 11.35 -2.51
CA ARG A 208 -20.24 12.61 -2.34
C ARG A 208 -20.54 12.89 -0.88
N LYS A 209 -20.95 11.86 -0.10
CA LYS A 209 -21.19 11.99 1.34
C LYS A 209 -19.92 12.37 2.10
N ALA A 210 -18.79 11.71 1.83
CA ALA A 210 -17.52 12.02 2.45
C ALA A 210 -17.07 13.45 2.17
N VAL A 211 -17.13 13.90 0.90
CA VAL A 211 -16.81 15.28 0.51
C VAL A 211 -17.74 16.27 1.20
N LYS A 212 -19.04 15.96 1.27
CA LYS A 212 -20.01 16.81 1.97
C LYS A 212 -19.68 16.93 3.47
N ILE A 213 -19.41 15.82 4.16
CA ILE A 213 -19.05 15.83 5.59
C ILE A 213 -17.78 16.67 5.80
N LYS A 214 -16.77 16.53 4.94
CA LYS A 214 -15.54 17.31 5.00
C LYS A 214 -15.83 18.80 4.92
N LYS A 215 -16.65 19.23 3.95
CA LYS A 215 -17.01 20.64 3.72
C LYS A 215 -17.85 21.20 4.87
N ASP A 216 -18.93 20.51 5.24
CA ASP A 216 -19.87 20.96 6.28
C ASP A 216 -19.18 21.16 7.64
N ASN A 217 -18.09 20.42 7.90
CA ASN A 217 -17.33 20.52 9.15
C ASN A 217 -15.99 21.26 8.98
N SER A 218 -15.72 21.87 7.82
CA SER A 218 -14.46 22.59 7.52
C SER A 218 -13.20 21.78 7.85
N LEU A 219 -13.22 20.48 7.58
CA LEU A 219 -12.11 19.57 7.93
C LEU A 219 -10.92 19.80 6.97
N LYS A 220 -9.72 20.02 7.54
CA LYS A 220 -8.47 20.03 6.80
C LYS A 220 -8.16 18.64 6.23
N PHE A 221 -8.41 17.59 6.99
CA PHE A 221 -8.21 16.18 6.65
C PHE A 221 -9.50 15.39 6.81
N PRO A 222 -9.62 14.22 6.13
CA PRO A 222 -8.66 13.65 5.20
C PRO A 222 -8.56 14.41 3.88
N ARG A 223 -7.39 14.35 3.22
CA ARG A 223 -7.34 14.60 1.78
C ARG A 223 -8.04 13.43 1.09
N ILE A 224 -9.09 13.73 0.33
CA ILE A 224 -9.87 12.72 -0.40
C ILE A 224 -9.27 12.58 -1.78
N GLN A 225 -8.81 11.38 -2.10
CA GLN A 225 -8.18 11.04 -3.38
C GLN A 225 -8.98 9.95 -4.07
N THR A 226 -9.35 10.15 -5.35
CA THR A 226 -9.80 9.05 -6.21
C THR A 226 -8.62 8.45 -6.93
N ARG A 227 -8.60 7.12 -7.10
CA ARG A 227 -7.55 6.41 -7.81
C ARG A 227 -8.13 5.44 -8.83
N MET A 228 -7.57 5.46 -10.05
CA MET A 228 -7.86 4.48 -11.10
C MET A 228 -6.59 3.71 -11.45
N LEU A 229 -6.60 2.39 -11.31
CA LEU A 229 -5.58 1.52 -11.86
C LEU A 229 -5.92 1.23 -13.31
N ILE A 230 -5.01 1.60 -14.21
CA ILE A 230 -5.24 1.45 -15.65
C ILE A 230 -5.01 0.01 -16.06
N MET A 231 -6.04 -0.54 -16.69
CA MET A 231 -6.09 -1.88 -17.26
C MET A 231 -6.65 -1.83 -18.68
N ARG A 232 -6.47 -2.89 -19.44
CA ARG A 232 -6.94 -2.97 -20.84
C ARG A 232 -8.41 -2.60 -21.03
N HIS A 233 -9.26 -2.95 -20.06
CA HIS A 233 -10.69 -2.76 -20.18
C HIS A 233 -11.16 -1.33 -19.81
N ASN A 234 -10.33 -0.56 -19.11
CA ASN A 234 -10.68 0.79 -18.65
C ASN A 234 -9.75 1.91 -19.16
N GLU A 235 -8.67 1.58 -19.92
CA GLU A 235 -7.71 2.57 -20.42
C GLU A 235 -8.35 3.71 -21.23
N HIS A 236 -9.48 3.45 -21.90
CA HIS A 236 -10.24 4.43 -22.65
C HIS A 236 -11.08 5.38 -21.78
N GLN A 237 -11.16 5.14 -20.48
CA GLN A 237 -12.00 5.91 -19.55
C GLN A 237 -11.25 6.96 -18.73
N VAL A 238 -9.96 7.15 -18.94
CA VAL A 238 -9.13 8.08 -18.16
C VAL A 238 -9.68 9.51 -18.15
N ASP A 239 -10.12 10.02 -19.30
CA ASP A 239 -10.68 11.38 -19.38
C ASP A 239 -12.04 11.48 -18.67
N GLN A 240 -12.85 10.44 -18.76
CA GLN A 240 -14.13 10.39 -18.04
C GLN A 240 -13.91 10.28 -16.52
N PHE A 241 -12.92 9.50 -16.09
CA PHE A 241 -12.50 9.44 -14.69
C PHE A 241 -12.10 10.82 -14.15
N ARG A 242 -11.34 11.60 -14.94
CA ARG A 242 -10.98 12.99 -14.59
C ARG A 242 -12.20 13.87 -14.38
N LYS A 243 -13.19 13.77 -15.29
CA LYS A 243 -14.45 14.53 -15.18
C LYS A 243 -15.22 14.16 -13.93
N ILE A 244 -15.43 12.87 -13.67
CA ILE A 244 -16.14 12.37 -12.49
C ILE A 244 -15.42 12.82 -11.20
N SER A 245 -14.09 12.70 -11.11
CA SER A 245 -13.33 13.13 -9.94
C SER A 245 -13.48 14.64 -9.68
N LYS A 246 -13.52 15.45 -10.73
CA LYS A 246 -13.77 16.90 -10.64
C LYS A 246 -15.21 17.19 -10.19
N GLU A 247 -16.20 16.50 -10.75
CA GLU A 247 -17.61 16.62 -10.35
C GLU A 247 -17.86 16.21 -8.89
N LEU A 248 -17.15 15.19 -8.41
CA LEU A 248 -17.16 14.76 -7.02
C LEU A 248 -16.48 15.77 -6.09
N GLN A 249 -15.69 16.70 -6.61
CA GLN A 249 -14.95 17.72 -5.87
C GLN A 249 -13.99 17.11 -4.83
N VAL A 250 -13.33 16.01 -5.20
CA VAL A 250 -12.25 15.43 -4.38
C VAL A 250 -11.01 16.31 -4.40
N ASP A 251 -10.13 16.18 -3.41
CA ASP A 251 -8.91 17.00 -3.31
C ASP A 251 -7.86 16.58 -4.35
N GLU A 252 -7.81 15.28 -4.67
CA GLU A 252 -6.77 14.72 -5.54
C GLU A 252 -7.34 13.58 -6.40
N MET A 253 -6.70 13.33 -7.56
CA MET A 253 -6.93 12.12 -8.34
C MET A 253 -5.60 11.50 -8.77
N GLU A 254 -5.57 10.18 -8.82
CA GLU A 254 -4.40 9.41 -9.21
C GLU A 254 -4.77 8.42 -10.31
N VAL A 255 -3.91 8.35 -11.32
CA VAL A 255 -3.97 7.32 -12.36
C VAL A 255 -2.72 6.47 -12.21
N GLY A 256 -2.88 5.20 -11.90
CA GLY A 256 -1.78 4.27 -11.65
C GLY A 256 -1.74 3.11 -12.64
N ASN A 257 -0.55 2.58 -12.89
CA ASN A 257 -0.38 1.38 -13.71
C ASN A 257 -0.60 0.14 -12.85
N ILE A 258 -1.25 -0.87 -13.44
CA ILE A 258 -1.43 -2.14 -12.75
C ILE A 258 -0.11 -2.91 -12.69
N GLN A 259 0.18 -3.50 -11.54
CA GLN A 259 1.31 -4.42 -11.36
C GLN A 259 0.83 -5.86 -11.46
N ILE A 260 1.22 -6.55 -12.51
CA ILE A 260 0.83 -7.95 -12.75
C ILE A 260 2.00 -8.76 -13.31
N ASN A 261 1.89 -10.08 -13.23
CA ASN A 261 2.77 -10.94 -14.00
C ASN A 261 2.29 -10.96 -15.46
N PRO A 262 3.09 -10.46 -16.42
CA PRO A 262 2.68 -10.37 -17.81
C PRO A 262 2.46 -11.74 -18.46
N ASN A 263 3.08 -12.80 -17.93
CA ASN A 263 2.94 -14.16 -18.48
C ASN A 263 1.59 -14.80 -18.12
N THR A 264 1.04 -14.47 -16.95
CA THR A 264 -0.22 -15.06 -16.45
C THR A 264 -1.43 -14.15 -16.56
N ALA A 265 -1.21 -12.85 -16.70
CA ALA A 265 -2.27 -11.85 -16.64
C ALA A 265 -2.22 -10.85 -17.82
N LYS A 266 -1.63 -11.25 -18.96
CA LYS A 266 -1.47 -10.39 -20.15
C LYS A 266 -2.76 -9.74 -20.65
N GLN A 267 -3.89 -10.40 -20.47
CA GLN A 267 -5.21 -9.88 -20.85
C GLN A 267 -5.59 -8.60 -20.10
N TRP A 268 -4.98 -8.33 -18.95
CA TRP A 268 -5.22 -7.15 -18.13
C TRP A 268 -4.31 -5.96 -18.49
N LEU A 269 -3.17 -6.23 -19.16
CA LEU A 269 -2.26 -5.16 -19.56
C LEU A 269 -2.93 -4.21 -20.55
N PRO A 270 -2.83 -2.88 -20.33
CA PRO A 270 -3.24 -1.88 -21.30
C PRO A 270 -2.66 -2.15 -22.70
N LYS A 271 -3.36 -1.75 -23.74
CA LYS A 271 -2.83 -1.74 -25.11
C LYS A 271 -1.91 -0.54 -25.31
N ASP A 272 -2.29 0.56 -24.70
CA ASP A 272 -1.48 1.77 -24.72
C ASP A 272 -0.24 1.57 -23.82
N LYS A 273 0.94 1.62 -24.47
CA LYS A 273 2.23 1.44 -23.81
C LYS A 273 2.54 2.53 -22.79
N GLU A 274 1.90 3.68 -22.91
CA GLU A 274 2.03 4.76 -21.94
C GLU A 274 1.58 4.34 -20.54
N PHE A 275 0.62 3.42 -20.45
CA PHE A 275 0.07 2.90 -19.21
C PHE A 275 0.70 1.59 -18.75
N VAL A 276 1.78 1.16 -19.37
CA VAL A 276 2.44 -0.09 -19.03
C VAL A 276 3.85 0.18 -18.48
N TYR A 277 4.22 -0.49 -17.41
CA TYR A 277 5.58 -0.39 -16.90
C TYR A 277 6.60 -0.84 -17.96
N GLU A 278 7.59 -0.01 -18.25
CA GLU A 278 8.68 -0.36 -19.18
C GLU A 278 9.36 -1.69 -18.84
N THR A 279 9.41 -1.99 -17.54
CA THR A 279 9.96 -3.22 -16.98
C THR A 279 9.26 -4.51 -17.46
N TYR A 280 8.06 -4.42 -18.04
CA TYR A 280 7.39 -5.59 -18.63
C TYR A 280 7.95 -5.95 -20.00
N PHE A 281 8.71 -5.06 -20.64
CA PHE A 281 9.20 -5.23 -22.02
C PHE A 281 10.72 -5.23 -22.13
N LYS A 282 11.46 -4.93 -21.08
CA LYS A 282 12.93 -4.88 -21.06
C LYS A 282 13.47 -5.78 -19.96
N GLU A 283 14.66 -6.36 -20.20
CA GLU A 283 15.43 -6.98 -19.11
C GLU A 283 15.64 -5.96 -17.99
N ARG A 284 15.19 -6.30 -16.82
CA ARG A 284 15.17 -5.41 -15.67
C ARG A 284 16.56 -5.25 -15.08
N LYS A 285 17.09 -4.03 -15.01
CA LYS A 285 18.12 -3.73 -14.04
C LYS A 285 17.49 -3.84 -12.66
N VAL A 286 17.98 -4.78 -11.86
CA VAL A 286 17.52 -4.98 -10.47
C VAL A 286 17.78 -3.71 -9.67
N THR A 287 16.74 -2.98 -9.33
CA THR A 287 16.85 -1.86 -8.40
C THR A 287 16.81 -2.44 -6.98
N PRO A 288 17.76 -2.10 -6.10
CA PRO A 288 17.73 -2.57 -4.71
C PRO A 288 16.39 -2.21 -4.05
N CYS A 289 15.78 -3.17 -3.37
CA CYS A 289 14.58 -2.91 -2.59
C CYS A 289 14.92 -2.11 -1.34
N HIS A 290 14.20 -1.03 -1.08
CA HIS A 290 14.37 -0.18 0.11
C HIS A 290 13.52 -0.66 1.29
N TRP A 291 12.49 -1.46 1.04
CA TRP A 291 11.51 -1.89 2.04
C TRP A 291 12.14 -2.45 3.33
N PRO A 292 13.20 -3.29 3.29
CA PRO A 292 13.83 -3.81 4.50
C PRO A 292 14.46 -2.76 5.42
N TRP A 293 14.62 -1.52 4.95
CA TRP A 293 15.15 -0.39 5.74
C TRP A 293 14.09 0.66 6.09
N SER A 294 12.96 0.65 5.41
CA SER A 294 11.94 1.70 5.52
C SER A 294 10.68 1.25 6.22
N GLY A 295 10.27 0.00 6.02
CA GLY A 295 8.91 -0.40 6.32
C GLY A 295 8.70 -1.75 6.97
N MET A 296 7.52 -1.91 7.54
CA MET A 296 7.03 -3.14 8.15
C MET A 296 5.57 -3.35 7.75
N THR A 297 5.18 -4.58 7.47
CA THR A 297 3.78 -4.94 7.23
C THR A 297 3.32 -5.88 8.34
N ILE A 298 2.27 -5.47 9.05
CA ILE A 298 1.70 -6.20 10.19
C ILE A 298 0.30 -6.65 9.79
N ASN A 299 0.08 -7.95 9.79
CA ASN A 299 -1.20 -8.55 9.46
C ASN A 299 -2.13 -8.57 10.68
N TRP A 300 -3.42 -8.83 10.47
CA TRP A 300 -4.45 -8.75 11.50
C TRP A 300 -4.19 -9.67 12.72
N ASP A 301 -3.47 -10.76 12.52
CA ASP A 301 -3.10 -11.75 13.56
C ASP A 301 -1.75 -11.47 14.24
N GLY A 302 -1.13 -10.33 13.88
CA GLY A 302 0.18 -9.91 14.39
C GLY A 302 1.37 -10.49 13.62
N GLY A 303 1.15 -11.34 12.63
CA GLY A 303 2.18 -11.82 11.72
C GLY A 303 2.84 -10.66 10.97
N VAL A 304 4.16 -10.63 10.90
CA VAL A 304 4.93 -9.56 10.24
C VAL A 304 5.48 -10.06 8.93
N SER A 305 4.86 -9.65 7.83
CA SER A 305 5.31 -9.97 6.47
C SER A 305 6.49 -9.11 6.05
N PRO A 306 7.37 -9.63 5.18
CA PRO A 306 8.53 -8.89 4.63
C PRO A 306 8.15 -7.55 3.98
N CYS A 307 7.02 -7.51 3.29
CA CYS A 307 6.47 -6.32 2.65
C CYS A 307 4.98 -6.52 2.32
N CYS A 308 4.30 -5.46 1.91
CA CYS A 308 2.86 -5.45 1.64
C CYS A 308 2.40 -6.24 0.39
N ILE A 309 3.32 -6.83 -0.38
CA ILE A 309 2.97 -7.68 -1.53
C ILE A 309 3.09 -9.18 -1.23
N VAL A 310 3.40 -9.55 0.01
CA VAL A 310 3.50 -10.94 0.46
C VAL A 310 2.29 -11.27 1.33
N ASP A 311 1.52 -12.26 0.94
CA ASP A 311 0.31 -12.72 1.63
C ASP A 311 0.46 -14.09 2.32
N ASP A 312 1.54 -14.82 2.00
CA ASP A 312 1.81 -16.14 2.57
C ASP A 312 2.30 -16.02 4.03
N GLU A 313 1.50 -16.55 4.98
CA GLU A 313 1.84 -16.53 6.40
C GLU A 313 3.16 -17.27 6.73
N LYS A 314 3.60 -18.23 5.88
CA LYS A 314 4.86 -18.94 6.04
C LYS A 314 6.08 -18.05 5.79
N SER A 315 5.87 -16.93 5.11
CA SER A 315 6.91 -15.95 4.83
C SER A 315 7.03 -14.88 5.92
N ASP A 316 6.24 -14.97 6.99
CA ASP A 316 6.30 -14.01 8.09
C ASP A 316 7.64 -14.08 8.82
N PHE A 317 8.15 -12.92 9.18
CA PHE A 317 9.41 -12.76 9.92
C PHE A 317 9.24 -12.94 11.43
N GLY A 318 8.03 -13.17 11.88
CA GLY A 318 7.66 -13.41 13.26
C GLY A 318 6.31 -12.80 13.59
N ASN A 319 5.97 -12.75 14.88
CA ASN A 319 4.71 -12.17 15.36
C ASN A 319 4.98 -11.01 16.32
N ILE A 320 4.37 -9.86 16.05
CA ILE A 320 4.61 -8.63 16.81
C ILE A 320 4.08 -8.72 18.24
N PHE A 321 3.03 -9.50 18.46
CA PHE A 321 2.44 -9.68 19.80
C PHE A 321 3.32 -10.53 20.71
N GLU A 322 4.19 -11.38 20.14
CA GLU A 322 5.10 -12.24 20.88
C GLU A 322 6.45 -11.57 21.14
N GLN A 323 6.93 -10.77 20.20
CA GLN A 323 8.32 -10.32 20.18
C GLN A 323 8.48 -8.80 20.36
N GLY A 324 7.45 -8.01 20.02
CA GLY A 324 7.52 -6.55 19.93
C GLY A 324 8.33 -6.05 18.74
N ILE A 325 8.12 -4.78 18.38
CA ILE A 325 8.68 -4.19 17.15
C ILE A 325 10.22 -4.14 17.14
N LYS A 326 10.84 -3.75 18.27
CA LYS A 326 12.31 -3.57 18.35
C LYS A 326 13.07 -4.86 18.12
N LYS A 327 12.58 -5.96 18.70
CA LYS A 327 13.21 -7.27 18.55
C LYS A 327 12.99 -7.83 17.15
N LEU A 328 11.78 -7.67 16.60
CA LEU A 328 11.47 -8.08 15.23
C LEU A 328 12.30 -7.35 14.20
N TRP A 329 12.44 -6.04 14.30
CA TRP A 329 13.09 -5.21 13.29
C TRP A 329 14.57 -5.56 13.02
N ASN A 330 15.23 -6.23 13.97
CA ASN A 330 16.60 -6.73 13.84
C ASN A 330 16.74 -8.23 14.07
N ASN A 331 15.65 -9.01 13.94
CA ASN A 331 15.77 -10.45 14.05
C ASN A 331 16.51 -11.05 12.82
N GLU A 332 16.79 -12.36 12.88
CA GLU A 332 17.51 -13.09 11.84
C GLU A 332 16.89 -12.93 10.44
N PHE A 333 15.57 -12.85 10.32
CA PHE A 333 14.87 -12.74 9.04
C PHE A 333 15.04 -11.34 8.41
N TYR A 334 14.88 -10.27 9.21
CA TYR A 334 15.10 -8.91 8.74
C TYR A 334 16.57 -8.69 8.35
N ARG A 335 17.52 -9.18 9.18
CA ARG A 335 18.95 -9.09 8.87
C ARG A 335 19.28 -9.84 7.58
N SER A 336 18.78 -11.06 7.44
CA SER A 336 18.97 -11.87 6.25
C SER A 336 18.36 -11.20 5.00
N SER A 337 17.18 -10.59 5.13
CA SER A 337 16.57 -9.84 4.02
C SER A 337 17.39 -8.63 3.58
N ARG A 338 18.02 -7.91 4.51
CA ARG A 338 18.92 -6.80 4.20
C ARG A 338 20.21 -7.28 3.55
N SER A 339 20.74 -8.43 3.98
CA SER A 339 21.96 -9.01 3.42
C SER A 339 21.83 -9.36 1.95
N VAL A 340 20.61 -9.64 1.45
CA VAL A 340 20.32 -9.87 0.03
C VAL A 340 20.80 -8.70 -0.85
N PHE A 341 20.77 -7.48 -0.33
CA PHE A 341 21.10 -6.23 -1.04
C PHE A 341 22.40 -5.58 -0.54
N SER A 342 23.05 -6.17 0.46
CA SER A 342 24.34 -5.75 1.03
C SER A 342 25.49 -6.52 0.38
N LYS A 343 26.70 -6.02 0.57
CA LYS A 343 27.93 -6.78 0.28
C LYS A 343 28.28 -7.75 1.41
N GLU A 344 27.74 -7.50 2.60
CA GLU A 344 27.88 -8.34 3.76
C GLU A 344 26.85 -9.46 3.68
N ASN A 345 27.28 -10.69 3.90
CA ASN A 345 26.39 -11.83 3.98
C ASN A 345 26.29 -12.25 5.46
N ASP A 346 25.14 -12.06 6.09
CA ASP A 346 24.93 -12.58 7.43
C ASP A 346 24.46 -14.04 7.44
N GLY A 347 24.17 -14.59 6.24
CA GLY A 347 24.13 -16.02 5.88
C GLY A 347 23.11 -16.90 6.58
N SER A 348 22.25 -16.37 7.46
CA SER A 348 21.60 -17.22 8.43
C SER A 348 20.25 -17.80 8.00
N GLU A 349 19.40 -17.05 7.29
CA GLU A 349 18.05 -17.52 6.99
C GLU A 349 17.65 -17.27 5.55
N PHE A 350 17.00 -18.25 4.93
CA PHE A 350 16.42 -18.06 3.59
C PHE A 350 15.06 -17.38 3.73
N THR A 351 14.89 -16.25 3.07
CA THR A 351 13.64 -15.48 3.03
C THR A 351 13.12 -15.34 1.60
N ILE A 352 11.85 -14.97 1.46
CA ILE A 352 11.26 -14.65 0.15
C ILE A 352 12.04 -13.54 -0.59
N CYS A 353 12.74 -12.66 0.14
CA CYS A 353 13.56 -11.60 -0.44
C CYS A 353 14.70 -12.13 -1.31
N HIS A 354 15.25 -13.33 -1.01
CA HIS A 354 16.26 -14.00 -1.83
C HIS A 354 15.73 -14.40 -3.21
N LEU A 355 14.46 -14.78 -3.27
CA LEU A 355 13.78 -15.10 -4.53
C LEU A 355 13.35 -13.83 -5.27
N CYS A 356 12.85 -12.86 -4.51
CA CYS A 356 12.36 -11.63 -5.08
C CYS A 356 13.50 -10.82 -5.71
N LYS A 357 14.54 -10.43 -4.95
CA LYS A 357 15.64 -9.55 -5.39
C LYS A 357 15.24 -8.52 -6.44
N ASN A 358 13.95 -8.10 -6.39
CA ASN A 358 13.31 -7.36 -7.47
C ASN A 358 13.17 -8.11 -8.79
N ASP A 359 13.43 -9.42 -8.82
CA ASP A 359 13.13 -10.26 -9.96
C ASP A 359 11.72 -10.85 -9.85
N THR A 360 10.77 -10.09 -10.36
CA THR A 360 9.35 -10.49 -10.40
C THR A 360 9.08 -11.65 -11.39
N HIS A 361 10.09 -12.10 -12.13
CA HIS A 361 10.00 -13.20 -13.08
C HIS A 361 10.68 -14.48 -12.56
N ASN A 362 11.21 -14.46 -11.32
CA ASN A 362 11.82 -15.66 -10.73
C ASN A 362 10.81 -16.82 -10.75
N PRO A 363 11.14 -17.98 -11.36
CA PRO A 363 10.21 -19.10 -11.49
C PRO A 363 9.83 -19.74 -10.15
N ASN A 364 10.58 -19.49 -9.09
CA ASN A 364 10.27 -19.96 -7.74
C ASN A 364 9.31 -19.02 -6.98
N LEU A 365 9.01 -17.85 -7.55
CA LEU A 365 7.96 -16.95 -7.05
C LEU A 365 6.70 -17.20 -7.87
N VAL A 366 5.70 -17.78 -7.24
CA VAL A 366 4.36 -17.79 -7.83
C VAL A 366 3.72 -16.46 -7.52
N ARG A 367 3.43 -15.70 -8.54
CA ARG A 367 2.64 -14.50 -8.43
C ARG A 367 1.19 -14.83 -8.75
N ILE A 368 0.34 -14.76 -7.75
CA ILE A 368 -1.10 -14.86 -7.89
C ILE A 368 -1.63 -13.41 -7.85
N GLY A 369 -2.08 -12.91 -9.01
CA GLY A 369 -2.49 -11.50 -9.09
C GLY A 369 -1.32 -10.54 -8.77
N ASN A 370 -1.49 -9.71 -7.74
CA ASN A 370 -0.47 -8.76 -7.26
C ASN A 370 0.39 -9.29 -6.11
N THR A 371 0.24 -10.56 -5.74
CA THR A 371 0.89 -11.18 -4.57
C THR A 371 2.02 -12.13 -4.98
N PHE A 372 2.88 -12.44 -4.02
CA PHE A 372 3.93 -13.43 -4.17
C PHE A 372 3.76 -14.52 -3.11
N SER A 373 3.86 -15.77 -3.54
CA SER A 373 4.03 -16.93 -2.67
C SER A 373 5.22 -17.76 -3.13
N ILE A 374 5.75 -18.60 -2.22
CA ILE A 374 6.85 -19.51 -2.54
C ILE A 374 6.22 -20.82 -3.02
N THR A 375 6.55 -21.26 -4.27
CA THR A 375 6.25 -22.64 -4.66
C THR A 375 7.07 -23.57 -3.78
N SER A 376 6.44 -24.65 -3.29
CA SER A 376 7.10 -25.72 -2.55
C SER A 376 8.11 -26.46 -3.47
N ASN A 377 9.26 -25.85 -3.71
CA ASN A 377 10.38 -26.58 -4.32
C ASN A 377 11.12 -27.28 -3.18
N LYS A 378 11.36 -28.58 -3.32
CA LYS A 378 11.94 -29.49 -2.31
C LYS A 378 13.27 -29.04 -1.69
N ASN A 379 13.87 -27.96 -2.18
CA ASN A 379 15.14 -27.40 -1.73
C ASN A 379 15.04 -26.12 -0.92
N VAL A 380 13.83 -25.59 -0.68
CA VAL A 380 13.62 -24.44 0.18
C VAL A 380 13.12 -24.96 1.53
N LYS A 381 13.93 -24.87 2.56
CA LYS A 381 13.48 -25.11 3.93
C LYS A 381 12.54 -23.99 4.33
N ILE A 382 11.24 -24.22 4.12
CA ILE A 382 10.19 -23.41 4.71
C ILE A 382 10.00 -23.94 6.13
N ARG A 383 9.87 -23.05 7.12
CA ARG A 383 9.58 -23.49 8.50
C ARG A 383 8.44 -24.50 8.50
N SER A 384 8.72 -25.70 8.97
CA SER A 384 7.66 -26.56 9.54
C SER A 384 7.23 -25.91 10.86
N LYS A 385 5.93 -25.71 11.03
CA LYS A 385 5.35 -25.33 12.34
C LYS A 385 5.71 -26.35 13.39
#